data_54453f71a96b29f5ce3d1625346e4b36
#
_entry.id   54453f71a96b29f5ce3d1625346e4b36
#
_cell.length_a   1.000
_cell.length_b   1.000
_cell.length_c   1.000
_cell.angle_alpha   90.00
_cell.angle_beta   90.00
_cell.angle_gamma   90.00
#
_symmetry.space_group_name_H-M   'P 1'
#
loop_
_entity.id
_entity.type
_entity.pdbx_description
1 polymer ?
#
loop_
_entity_poly.entity_id
_entity_poly.type
_entity_poly.pdbx_seq_one_letter_code
_entity_poly.pdbx_strand_id
1 'polypeptide(L)'
;YLQNAQVVVVPADAADQYQDTDSLSDLSFAVEAGSAGEEEVSALGLDYTPVTAQADALMEVDAGTSDAAVIDLLMAAAMIGEGTGYADLTYTVSLNSEEYGVGFRKGSDLAEELNTFFAQCYEDGTMQEHAETYGVQAALIEQ
;
A
#
# COMPACT_ATOMS: atom_id res chain seq x y z
N TYR A 1 -5.85 -13.27 1.52
CA TYR A 1 -6.41 -13.31 0.15
C TYR A 1 -5.76 -12.28 -0.78
N LEU A 2 -5.16 -11.20 -0.26
CA LEU A 2 -4.37 -10.22 -1.02
C LEU A 2 -3.06 -9.94 -0.30
N GLN A 3 -1.98 -9.82 -1.06
CA GLN A 3 -0.71 -9.30 -0.58
C GLN A 3 -0.74 -7.78 -0.63
N ASN A 4 -0.15 -7.14 0.37
CA ASN A 4 0.05 -5.70 0.46
C ASN A 4 1.47 -5.40 0.94
N ALA A 5 1.84 -4.13 0.90
CA ALA A 5 3.08 -3.60 1.45
C ALA A 5 2.88 -2.14 1.80
N GLN A 6 3.68 -1.62 2.71
CA GLN A 6 3.85 -0.19 2.89
C GLN A 6 4.92 0.30 1.93
N VAL A 7 4.58 1.22 1.04
CA VAL A 7 5.49 1.71 0.01
C VAL A 7 5.79 3.19 0.16
N VAL A 8 7.03 3.54 -0.17
CA VAL A 8 7.50 4.93 -0.20
C VAL A 8 7.11 5.57 -1.52
N VAL A 9 6.38 6.67 -1.45
CA VAL A 9 5.99 7.50 -2.58
C VAL A 9 6.85 8.75 -2.61
N VAL A 10 7.38 9.07 -3.79
CA VAL A 10 8.23 10.24 -4.05
C VAL A 10 7.85 10.89 -5.40
N PRO A 11 8.29 12.12 -5.68
CA PRO A 11 8.21 12.68 -7.02
C PRO A 11 8.91 11.78 -8.04
N ALA A 12 8.30 11.58 -9.21
CA ALA A 12 8.81 10.65 -10.23
C ALA A 12 10.20 11.02 -10.77
N ASP A 13 10.52 12.31 -10.81
CA ASP A 13 11.82 12.82 -11.25
C ASP A 13 12.94 12.60 -10.22
N ALA A 14 12.59 12.32 -8.95
CA ALA A 14 13.53 12.02 -7.87
C ALA A 14 13.67 10.50 -7.60
N ALA A 15 12.86 9.67 -8.22
CA ALA A 15 12.74 8.24 -7.91
C ALA A 15 14.06 7.46 -7.92
N ASP A 16 14.95 7.76 -8.87
CA ASP A 16 16.25 7.08 -9.00
C ASP A 16 17.19 7.29 -7.80
N GLN A 17 16.91 8.31 -6.98
CA GLN A 17 17.70 8.62 -5.78
C GLN A 17 17.27 7.82 -4.55
N TYR A 18 16.06 7.24 -4.57
CA TYR A 18 15.40 6.63 -3.41
C TYR A 18 14.97 5.18 -3.72
N GLN A 19 15.96 4.29 -3.88
CA GLN A 19 15.74 2.90 -4.27
C GLN A 19 15.97 1.89 -3.13
N ASP A 20 16.44 2.34 -1.98
CA ASP A 20 16.66 1.53 -0.78
C ASP A 20 16.37 2.34 0.49
N THR A 21 16.28 1.66 1.64
CA THR A 21 15.97 2.30 2.93
C THR A 21 17.06 3.24 3.42
N ASP A 22 18.31 3.01 3.04
CA ASP A 22 19.45 3.86 3.47
C ASP A 22 19.36 5.24 2.82
N SER A 23 18.80 5.33 1.63
CA SER A 23 18.63 6.59 0.88
C SER A 23 17.50 7.49 1.44
N LEU A 24 16.68 6.99 2.36
CA LEU A 24 15.49 7.69 2.89
C LEU A 24 15.77 8.61 4.08
N SER A 25 16.97 8.55 4.67
CA SER A 25 17.27 9.14 5.99
C SER A 25 17.11 10.67 6.08
N ASP A 26 17.25 11.36 4.96
CA ASP A 26 17.19 12.83 4.92
C ASP A 26 15.82 13.38 4.47
N LEU A 27 14.84 12.48 4.21
CA LEU A 27 13.52 12.87 3.76
C LEU A 27 12.57 13.14 4.93
N SER A 28 11.67 14.10 4.73
CA SER A 28 10.49 14.32 5.56
C SER A 28 9.29 13.58 4.97
N PHE A 29 8.62 12.77 5.79
CA PHE A 29 7.53 11.93 5.35
C PHE A 29 6.16 12.48 5.79
N ALA A 30 5.13 12.24 4.98
CA ALA A 30 3.73 12.29 5.40
C ALA A 30 3.18 10.86 5.51
N VAL A 31 2.50 10.54 6.61
CA VAL A 31 1.90 9.22 6.85
C VAL A 31 0.56 9.34 7.54
N GLU A 32 -0.36 8.42 7.30
CA GLU A 32 -1.63 8.37 8.03
C GLU A 32 -1.41 7.97 9.48
N ALA A 33 -1.94 8.77 10.41
CA ALA A 33 -1.83 8.53 11.85
C ALA A 33 -2.46 7.19 12.26
N GLY A 34 -1.72 6.36 12.98
CA GLY A 34 -2.16 5.04 13.44
C GLY A 34 -2.13 3.95 12.36
N SER A 35 -1.52 4.21 11.20
CA SER A 35 -1.37 3.24 10.13
C SER A 35 -0.13 2.36 10.29
N ALA A 36 -0.09 1.25 9.55
CA ALA A 36 1.13 0.43 9.42
C ALA A 36 2.30 1.24 8.84
N GLY A 37 2.03 2.19 7.94
CA GLY A 37 3.04 3.11 7.41
C GLY A 37 3.69 3.97 8.48
N GLU A 38 2.91 4.49 9.45
CA GLU A 38 3.46 5.23 10.59
C GLU A 38 4.36 4.34 11.46
N GLU A 39 3.97 3.08 11.69
CA GLU A 39 4.80 2.12 12.42
C GLU A 39 6.14 1.88 11.74
N GLU A 40 6.15 1.71 10.41
CA GLU A 40 7.37 1.47 9.62
C GLU A 40 8.32 2.67 9.64
N VAL A 41 7.85 3.90 9.37
CA VAL A 41 8.71 5.10 9.38
C VAL A 41 9.26 5.37 10.79
N SER A 42 8.44 5.14 11.82
CA SER A 42 8.85 5.26 13.23
C SER A 42 9.92 4.23 13.60
N ALA A 43 9.77 2.98 13.17
CA ALA A 43 10.73 1.91 13.42
C ALA A 43 12.09 2.18 12.75
N LEU A 44 12.08 2.82 11.57
CA LEU A 44 13.28 3.24 10.85
C LEU A 44 13.89 4.54 11.40
N GLY A 45 13.20 5.24 12.31
CA GLY A 45 13.66 6.50 12.89
C GLY A 45 13.65 7.67 11.90
N LEU A 46 12.80 7.61 10.87
CA LEU A 46 12.64 8.65 9.87
C LEU A 46 11.80 9.82 10.41
N ASP A 47 12.03 11.02 9.87
CA ASP A 47 11.23 12.21 10.23
C ASP A 47 9.88 12.19 9.51
N TYR A 48 8.78 12.35 10.26
CA TYR A 48 7.46 12.31 9.64
C TYR A 48 6.43 13.23 10.30
N THR A 49 5.44 13.61 9.50
CA THR A 49 4.24 14.34 9.92
C THR A 49 3.01 13.43 9.76
N PRO A 50 2.28 13.14 10.86
CA PRO A 50 1.05 12.36 10.75
C PRO A 50 -0.07 13.19 10.12
N VAL A 51 -0.80 12.57 9.17
CA VAL A 51 -1.98 13.14 8.50
C VAL A 51 -3.23 12.30 8.81
N THR A 52 -4.39 12.74 8.33
CA THR A 52 -5.67 12.08 8.67
C THR A 52 -5.94 10.83 7.81
N ALA A 53 -5.51 10.86 6.55
CA ALA A 53 -5.72 9.76 5.59
C ALA A 53 -4.53 9.63 4.64
N GLN A 54 -4.37 8.44 4.04
CA GLN A 54 -3.30 8.20 3.05
C GLN A 54 -3.38 9.13 1.84
N ALA A 55 -4.60 9.50 1.41
CA ALA A 55 -4.79 10.49 0.36
C ALA A 55 -4.25 11.88 0.73
N ASP A 56 -4.31 12.27 2.00
CA ASP A 56 -3.73 13.52 2.49
C ASP A 56 -2.20 13.46 2.41
N ALA A 57 -1.59 12.29 2.69
CA ALA A 57 -0.16 12.10 2.55
C ALA A 57 0.32 12.31 1.09
N LEU A 58 -0.43 11.82 0.10
CA LEU A 58 -0.14 12.08 -1.32
C LEU A 58 -0.24 13.57 -1.67
N MET A 59 -1.23 14.27 -1.11
CA MET A 59 -1.38 15.72 -1.32
C MET A 59 -0.19 16.52 -0.76
N GLU A 60 0.38 16.10 0.38
CA GLU A 60 1.57 16.75 0.96
C GLU A 60 2.79 16.61 0.04
N VAL A 61 2.99 15.45 -0.58
CA VAL A 61 4.09 15.24 -1.52
C VAL A 61 3.87 16.01 -2.82
N ASP A 62 2.66 15.96 -3.38
CA ASP A 62 2.30 16.68 -4.60
C ASP A 62 2.44 18.20 -4.43
N ALA A 63 2.11 18.71 -3.25
CA ALA A 63 2.27 20.14 -2.89
C ALA A 63 3.72 20.51 -2.54
N GLY A 64 4.63 19.55 -2.37
CA GLY A 64 6.01 19.77 -1.97
C GLY A 64 6.18 20.21 -0.51
N THR A 65 5.20 19.90 0.36
CA THR A 65 5.24 20.18 1.81
C THR A 65 5.87 19.04 2.60
N SER A 66 5.88 17.82 2.02
CA SER A 66 6.69 16.69 2.46
C SER A 66 7.48 16.15 1.27
N ASP A 67 8.65 15.56 1.52
CA ASP A 67 9.51 15.01 0.47
C ASP A 67 9.00 13.67 -0.03
N ALA A 68 8.37 12.89 0.86
CA ALA A 68 7.87 11.55 0.59
C ALA A 68 6.60 11.24 1.39
N ALA A 69 5.92 10.17 1.02
CA ALA A 69 4.82 9.58 1.79
C ALA A 69 5.01 8.08 1.95
N VAL A 70 4.37 7.48 2.97
CA VAL A 70 4.21 6.03 3.06
C VAL A 70 2.73 5.70 3.07
N ILE A 71 2.33 4.85 2.13
CA ILE A 71 0.95 4.40 1.96
C ILE A 71 0.91 2.91 1.58
N ASP A 72 -0.28 2.34 1.59
CA ASP A 72 -0.52 0.98 1.09
C ASP A 72 -0.21 0.86 -0.40
N LEU A 73 0.47 -0.22 -0.79
CA LEU A 73 0.79 -0.53 -2.19
C LEU A 73 -0.46 -0.56 -3.08
N LEU A 74 -1.55 -1.18 -2.60
CA LEU A 74 -2.79 -1.27 -3.38
C LEU A 74 -3.43 0.12 -3.58
N MET A 75 -3.31 1.00 -2.59
CA MET A 75 -3.76 2.38 -2.72
C MET A 75 -2.86 3.18 -3.66
N ALA A 76 -1.54 3.01 -3.55
CA ALA A 76 -0.58 3.61 -4.48
C ALA A 76 -0.87 3.21 -5.93
N ALA A 77 -1.08 1.92 -6.19
CA ALA A 77 -1.40 1.40 -7.52
C ALA A 77 -2.72 1.96 -8.10
N ALA A 78 -3.69 2.29 -7.24
CA ALA A 78 -4.96 2.85 -7.66
C ALA A 78 -4.94 4.37 -7.89
N MET A 79 -4.06 5.10 -7.18
CA MET A 79 -4.08 6.58 -7.15
C MET A 79 -2.94 7.24 -7.92
N ILE A 80 -1.82 6.53 -8.14
CA ILE A 80 -0.58 7.06 -8.73
C ILE A 80 -0.43 6.54 -10.16
N GLY A 81 0.01 7.40 -11.07
CA GLY A 81 0.35 7.05 -12.44
C GLY A 81 -0.43 7.83 -13.49
N GLU A 82 -0.14 7.56 -14.74
CA GLU A 82 -0.72 8.25 -15.88
C GLU A 82 -2.26 8.17 -15.90
N GLY A 83 -2.91 9.29 -16.06
CA GLY A 83 -4.37 9.41 -16.06
C GLY A 83 -5.01 9.54 -14.68
N THR A 84 -4.22 9.57 -13.61
CA THR A 84 -4.68 9.85 -12.23
C THR A 84 -4.40 11.31 -11.84
N GLY A 85 -4.83 11.69 -10.62
CA GLY A 85 -4.51 12.98 -10.04
C GLY A 85 -3.05 13.16 -9.63
N TYR A 86 -2.28 12.06 -9.58
CA TYR A 86 -0.88 12.01 -9.11
C TYR A 86 0.04 11.40 -10.17
N ALA A 87 -0.03 11.90 -11.41
CA ALA A 87 0.78 11.42 -12.53
C ALA A 87 2.29 11.70 -12.36
N ASP A 88 2.63 12.73 -11.59
CA ASP A 88 4.01 13.15 -11.33
C ASP A 88 4.62 12.49 -10.08
N LEU A 89 3.89 11.58 -9.42
CA LEU A 89 4.37 10.76 -8.32
C LEU A 89 4.64 9.33 -8.77
N THR A 90 5.48 8.64 -8.02
CA THR A 90 5.73 7.20 -8.16
C THR A 90 6.04 6.59 -6.81
N TYR A 91 6.05 5.26 -6.71
CA TYR A 91 6.50 4.55 -5.51
C TYR A 91 7.73 3.71 -5.81
N THR A 92 8.63 3.60 -4.84
CA THR A 92 9.96 3.00 -5.01
C THR A 92 10.20 1.87 -4.02
N VAL A 93 10.46 2.17 -2.74
CA VAL A 93 10.85 1.20 -1.71
C VAL A 93 9.62 0.58 -1.07
N SER A 94 9.59 -0.76 -0.95
CA SER A 94 8.67 -1.47 -0.06
C SER A 94 9.33 -1.62 1.30
N LEU A 95 8.68 -1.11 2.36
CA LEU A 95 9.21 -1.16 3.72
C LEU A 95 8.91 -2.50 4.41
N ASN A 96 7.82 -3.16 4.02
CA ASN A 96 7.40 -4.45 4.55
C ASN A 96 6.73 -5.32 3.48
N SER A 97 6.25 -6.50 3.90
CA SER A 97 5.32 -7.34 3.15
C SER A 97 4.27 -7.85 4.12
N GLU A 98 3.03 -7.64 3.81
CA GLU A 98 1.89 -8.00 4.64
C GLU A 98 0.78 -8.66 3.83
N GLU A 99 -0.19 -9.29 4.50
CA GLU A 99 -1.30 -9.99 3.86
C GLU A 99 -2.62 -9.51 4.44
N TYR A 100 -3.58 -9.23 3.57
CA TYR A 100 -4.95 -8.99 4.01
C TYR A 100 -5.65 -10.29 4.38
N GLY A 101 -6.25 -10.29 5.55
CA GLY A 101 -7.11 -11.36 6.05
C GLY A 101 -8.48 -10.84 6.47
N VAL A 102 -9.44 -11.75 6.58
CA VAL A 102 -10.75 -11.46 7.15
C VAL A 102 -10.84 -12.05 8.55
N GLY A 103 -11.02 -11.18 9.55
CA GLY A 103 -11.14 -11.59 10.95
C GLY A 103 -12.60 -11.93 11.31
N PHE A 104 -12.78 -13.06 12.00
CA PHE A 104 -14.06 -13.48 12.54
C PHE A 104 -13.98 -13.65 14.07
N ARG A 105 -15.14 -13.64 14.70
CA ARG A 105 -15.25 -13.93 16.14
C ARG A 105 -14.67 -15.32 16.42
N LYS A 106 -13.88 -15.43 17.49
CA LYS A 106 -13.30 -16.72 17.92
C LYS A 106 -14.39 -17.79 18.14
N GLY A 107 -14.20 -18.95 17.52
CA GLY A 107 -15.14 -20.07 17.55
C GLY A 107 -16.26 -19.99 16.50
N SER A 108 -16.19 -19.03 15.57
CA SER A 108 -17.05 -19.00 14.38
C SER A 108 -16.55 -19.98 13.32
N ASP A 109 -17.46 -20.60 12.58
CA ASP A 109 -17.23 -21.45 11.40
C ASP A 109 -17.04 -20.64 10.10
N LEU A 110 -17.34 -19.32 10.13
CA LEU A 110 -17.29 -18.45 8.94
C LEU A 110 -15.90 -18.35 8.31
N ALA A 111 -14.81 -18.51 9.06
CA ALA A 111 -13.47 -18.51 8.48
C ALA A 111 -13.26 -19.73 7.55
N GLU A 112 -13.70 -20.90 7.95
CA GLU A 112 -13.63 -22.12 7.14
C GLU A 112 -14.55 -22.03 5.92
N GLU A 113 -15.77 -21.50 6.10
CA GLU A 113 -16.71 -21.29 5.02
C GLU A 113 -16.18 -20.27 3.99
N LEU A 114 -15.57 -19.15 4.44
CA LEU A 114 -14.98 -18.16 3.54
C LEU A 114 -13.77 -18.73 2.79
N ASN A 115 -12.88 -19.47 3.45
CA ASN A 115 -11.74 -20.10 2.78
C ASN A 115 -12.22 -21.11 1.72
N THR A 116 -13.26 -21.88 2.01
CA THR A 116 -13.87 -22.81 1.06
C THR A 116 -14.44 -22.05 -0.14
N PHE A 117 -15.10 -20.93 0.10
CA PHE A 117 -15.63 -20.06 -0.97
C PHE A 117 -14.51 -19.47 -1.82
N PHE A 118 -13.42 -18.97 -1.21
CA PHE A 118 -12.27 -18.47 -1.95
C PHE A 118 -11.63 -19.55 -2.84
N ALA A 119 -11.44 -20.77 -2.30
CA ALA A 119 -10.92 -21.88 -3.09
C ALA A 119 -11.79 -22.19 -4.33
N GLN A 120 -13.12 -22.16 -4.19
CA GLN A 120 -14.05 -22.31 -5.31
C GLN A 120 -13.91 -21.18 -6.35
N CYS A 121 -13.78 -19.93 -5.89
CA CYS A 121 -13.59 -18.77 -6.78
C CYS A 121 -12.25 -18.81 -7.52
N TYR A 122 -11.20 -19.41 -6.93
CA TYR A 122 -9.94 -19.66 -7.63
C TYR A 122 -10.12 -20.77 -8.68
N GLU A 123 -10.80 -21.87 -8.34
CA GLU A 123 -11.01 -23.01 -9.23
C GLU A 123 -11.84 -22.65 -10.46
N ASP A 124 -12.89 -21.82 -10.30
CA ASP A 124 -13.79 -21.40 -11.38
C ASP A 124 -13.33 -20.14 -12.13
N GLY A 125 -12.23 -19.48 -11.68
CA GLY A 125 -11.65 -18.30 -12.29
C GLY A 125 -12.31 -16.98 -11.90
N THR A 126 -13.37 -16.99 -11.09
CA THR A 126 -14.11 -15.79 -10.68
C THR A 126 -13.22 -14.82 -9.89
N MET A 127 -12.30 -15.34 -9.05
CA MET A 127 -11.37 -14.52 -8.29
C MET A 127 -10.45 -13.71 -9.22
N GLN A 128 -9.91 -14.35 -10.24
CA GLN A 128 -9.05 -13.69 -11.22
C GLN A 128 -9.81 -12.63 -12.03
N GLU A 129 -11.03 -12.93 -12.49
CA GLU A 129 -11.86 -11.99 -13.24
C GLU A 129 -12.17 -10.72 -12.44
N HIS A 130 -12.52 -10.88 -11.16
CA HIS A 130 -12.76 -9.73 -10.29
C HIS A 130 -11.47 -8.93 -10.04
N ALA A 131 -10.37 -9.60 -9.77
CA ALA A 131 -9.10 -8.93 -9.53
C ALA A 131 -8.62 -8.13 -10.76
N GLU A 132 -8.80 -8.64 -11.97
CA GLU A 132 -8.50 -7.92 -13.22
C GLU A 132 -9.43 -6.72 -13.40
N THR A 133 -10.70 -6.85 -13.05
CA THR A 133 -11.68 -5.75 -13.11
C THR A 133 -11.26 -4.56 -12.24
N TYR A 134 -10.66 -4.83 -11.08
CA TYR A 134 -10.23 -3.81 -10.13
C TYR A 134 -8.72 -3.53 -10.14
N GLY A 135 -7.95 -4.15 -11.05
CA GLY A 135 -6.51 -3.91 -11.21
C GLY A 135 -5.63 -4.45 -10.09
N VAL A 136 -6.11 -5.43 -9.31
CA VAL A 136 -5.40 -6.00 -8.15
C VAL A 136 -4.93 -7.45 -8.36
N GLN A 137 -4.95 -7.93 -9.60
CA GLN A 137 -4.61 -9.32 -9.93
C GLN A 137 -3.20 -9.73 -9.52
N ALA A 138 -2.24 -8.78 -9.52
CA ALA A 138 -0.86 -9.05 -9.11
C ALA A 138 -0.71 -9.24 -7.58
N ALA A 139 -1.71 -8.85 -6.81
CA ALA A 139 -1.71 -8.95 -5.35
C ALA A 139 -2.48 -10.18 -4.84
N LEU A 140 -3.09 -10.99 -5.70
CA LEU A 140 -3.81 -12.18 -5.28
C LEU A 140 -2.88 -13.20 -4.64
N ILE A 141 -3.35 -13.80 -3.54
CA ILE A 141 -2.72 -14.95 -2.88
C ILE A 141 -3.71 -16.12 -2.96
N GLU A 142 -3.30 -17.19 -3.63
CA GLU A 142 -4.08 -18.43 -3.70
C GLU A 142 -4.25 -19.04 -2.30
N GLN A 143 -5.49 -19.48 -1.98
CA GLN A 143 -5.88 -20.03 -0.68
C GLN A 143 -5.99 -21.55 -0.71
#